data_0fbed0fdaa6ab0b74cf0306e3e5cd4f7
#
_entry.id   0fbed0fdaa6ab0b74cf0306e3e5cd4f7
#
_cell.length_a   1.000
_cell.length_b   1.000
_cell.length_c   1.000
_cell.angle_alpha   90.00
_cell.angle_beta   90.00
_cell.angle_gamma   90.00
#
_symmetry.space_group_name_H-M   'P 1'
#
loop_
_entity.id
_entity.type
_entity.pdbx_description
1 polymer ?
#
loop_
_entity_poly.entity_id
_entity_poly.type
_entity_poly.pdbx_seq_one_letter_code
_entity_poly.pdbx_strand_id
1 'polypeptide(L)'
;MATAILSCPPEKIARFLATVFFKYTESHYPIVDKEWVFDRIKILYTDSTRLYERGGESTIAILLTVFAVGTQYAHLESPEPVRHQEPDFSEEKIGATFYRNAVRLLPEIIEISSLESVQACLLFGLYALPVDASGLGYIYINLSIRLAMQNGMHRKCHGSAFSPEMAETRNRVWWSAYTLERWASPQVE
;
A
#
# COMPACT_ATOMS: atom_id res chain seq x y z
N MET A 1 -6.89 -8.78 -11.92
CA MET A 1 -5.48 -8.51 -12.30
C MET A 1 -5.33 -7.63 -13.54
N ALA A 2 -5.69 -8.07 -14.77
CA ALA A 2 -5.50 -7.28 -16.00
C ALA A 2 -6.07 -5.85 -15.93
N THR A 3 -7.30 -5.69 -15.46
CA THR A 3 -7.92 -4.36 -15.29
C THR A 3 -7.14 -3.47 -14.31
N ALA A 4 -6.56 -4.05 -13.27
CA ALA A 4 -5.75 -3.32 -12.30
C ALA A 4 -4.45 -2.81 -12.92
N ILE A 5 -3.76 -3.63 -13.73
CA ILE A 5 -2.55 -3.23 -14.46
C ILE A 5 -2.86 -2.11 -15.45
N LEU A 6 -3.98 -2.21 -16.19
CA LEU A 6 -4.40 -1.19 -17.15
C LEU A 6 -4.78 0.16 -16.50
N SER A 7 -5.08 0.15 -15.20
CA SER A 7 -5.38 1.37 -14.45
C SER A 7 -4.13 2.09 -13.90
N CYS A 8 -2.94 1.50 -14.06
CA CYS A 8 -1.70 2.15 -13.63
C CYS A 8 -1.42 3.40 -14.48
N PRO A 9 -0.93 4.48 -13.86
CA PRO A 9 -0.60 5.72 -14.58
C PRO A 9 0.65 5.51 -15.45
N PRO A 10 0.97 6.41 -16.40
CA PRO A 10 2.25 6.36 -17.15
C PRO A 10 3.45 6.30 -16.20
N GLU A 11 4.55 5.62 -16.61
CA GLU A 11 5.72 5.37 -15.78
C GLU A 11 6.26 6.62 -15.04
N LYS A 12 6.33 7.75 -15.74
CA LYS A 12 6.78 9.02 -15.16
C LYS A 12 5.92 9.45 -13.98
N ILE A 13 4.59 9.31 -14.12
CA ILE A 13 3.63 9.65 -13.07
C ILE A 13 3.71 8.62 -11.93
N ALA A 14 3.80 7.33 -12.24
CA ALA A 14 3.97 6.28 -11.24
C ALA A 14 5.20 6.52 -10.35
N ARG A 15 6.35 6.86 -10.95
CA ARG A 15 7.57 7.19 -10.23
C ARG A 15 7.45 8.46 -9.39
N PHE A 16 6.78 9.48 -9.91
CA PHE A 16 6.49 10.70 -9.16
C PHE A 16 5.64 10.41 -7.92
N LEU A 17 4.49 9.74 -8.09
CA LEU A 17 3.59 9.39 -6.99
C LEU A 17 4.27 8.51 -5.93
N ALA A 18 5.08 7.54 -6.34
CA ALA A 18 5.87 6.72 -5.42
C ALA A 18 6.91 7.57 -4.65
N THR A 19 7.56 8.54 -5.31
CA THR A 19 8.49 9.45 -4.65
C THR A 19 7.78 10.31 -3.60
N VAL A 20 6.61 10.85 -3.94
CA VAL A 20 5.77 11.63 -3.02
C VAL A 20 5.33 10.76 -1.83
N PHE A 21 4.85 9.53 -2.09
CA PHE A 21 4.50 8.58 -1.04
C PHE A 21 5.65 8.42 -0.03
N PHE A 22 6.85 8.07 -0.47
CA PHE A 22 7.98 7.87 0.45
C PHE A 22 8.38 9.15 1.18
N LYS A 23 8.33 10.31 0.53
CA LYS A 23 8.66 11.59 1.16
C LYS A 23 7.79 11.90 2.38
N TYR A 24 6.50 11.56 2.32
CA TYR A 24 5.53 11.93 3.36
C TYR A 24 5.12 10.79 4.29
N THR A 25 5.43 9.51 3.97
CA THR A 25 4.97 8.37 4.77
C THR A 25 6.10 7.51 5.35
N GLU A 26 7.28 7.46 4.72
CA GLU A 26 8.37 6.53 5.09
C GLU A 26 8.84 6.69 6.55
N SER A 27 8.93 7.93 7.04
CA SER A 27 9.39 8.20 8.40
C SER A 27 8.42 7.76 9.50
N HIS A 28 7.14 7.57 9.15
CA HIS A 28 6.09 7.27 10.11
C HIS A 28 5.71 5.77 10.08
N TYR A 29 5.66 5.19 8.89
CA TYR A 29 5.18 3.82 8.69
C TYR A 29 6.03 3.10 7.65
N PRO A 30 7.08 2.35 8.05
CA PRO A 30 7.93 1.58 7.14
C PRO A 30 7.20 0.29 6.70
N ILE A 31 6.08 0.45 5.98
CA ILE A 31 5.22 -0.66 5.52
C ILE A 31 5.86 -1.38 4.33
N VAL A 32 6.44 -0.63 3.39
CA VAL A 32 7.04 -1.16 2.17
C VAL A 32 8.44 -0.57 1.97
N ASP A 33 9.33 -1.36 1.39
CA ASP A 33 10.68 -0.93 1.07
C ASP A 33 10.69 -0.09 -0.22
N LYS A 34 11.45 1.00 -0.21
CA LYS A 34 11.51 1.95 -1.32
C LYS A 34 12.13 1.34 -2.57
N GLU A 35 13.25 0.63 -2.42
CA GLU A 35 13.96 0.03 -3.55
C GLU A 35 13.08 -1.06 -4.18
N TRP A 36 12.42 -1.86 -3.35
CA TRP A 36 11.46 -2.87 -3.78
C TRP A 36 10.33 -2.25 -4.63
N VAL A 37 9.70 -1.16 -4.16
CA VAL A 37 8.62 -0.50 -4.90
C VAL A 37 9.10 0.00 -6.26
N PHE A 38 10.26 0.68 -6.32
CA PHE A 38 10.80 1.18 -7.59
C PHE A 38 11.21 0.06 -8.54
N ASP A 39 11.71 -1.08 -8.04
CA ASP A 39 11.99 -2.26 -8.84
C ASP A 39 10.68 -2.85 -9.42
N ARG A 40 9.61 -2.96 -8.62
CA ARG A 40 8.30 -3.42 -9.09
C ARG A 40 7.70 -2.47 -10.13
N ILE A 41 7.83 -1.15 -9.95
CA ILE A 41 7.45 -0.17 -10.98
C ILE A 41 8.21 -0.43 -12.28
N LYS A 42 9.53 -0.64 -12.22
CA LYS A 42 10.33 -0.96 -13.41
C LYS A 42 9.80 -2.22 -14.11
N ILE A 43 9.56 -3.31 -13.37
CA ILE A 43 9.01 -4.56 -13.93
C ILE A 43 7.64 -4.31 -14.57
N LEU A 44 6.76 -3.54 -13.93
CA LEU A 44 5.42 -3.21 -14.47
C LEU A 44 5.48 -2.62 -15.88
N TYR A 45 6.46 -1.77 -16.17
CA TYR A 45 6.57 -1.07 -17.48
C TYR A 45 7.53 -1.74 -18.47
N THR A 46 8.41 -2.65 -18.01
CA THR A 46 9.33 -3.37 -18.92
C THR A 46 8.81 -4.76 -19.30
N ASP A 47 8.25 -5.49 -18.33
CA ASP A 47 7.76 -6.85 -18.54
C ASP A 47 6.65 -7.17 -17.53
N SER A 48 5.46 -6.66 -17.79
CA SER A 48 4.31 -6.86 -16.91
C SER A 48 3.87 -8.34 -16.78
N THR A 49 4.35 -9.22 -17.67
CA THR A 49 4.01 -10.66 -17.62
C THR A 49 4.54 -11.31 -16.34
N ARG A 50 5.66 -10.83 -15.81
CA ARG A 50 6.26 -11.28 -14.55
C ARG A 50 5.40 -10.98 -13.31
N LEU A 51 4.43 -10.06 -13.43
CA LEU A 51 3.49 -9.74 -12.35
C LEU A 51 2.29 -10.71 -12.33
N TYR A 52 2.15 -11.60 -13.31
CA TYR A 52 1.13 -12.67 -13.30
C TYR A 52 1.58 -13.94 -12.56
N GLU A 53 2.78 -13.95 -12.00
CA GLU A 53 3.24 -15.01 -11.11
C GLU A 53 2.46 -14.97 -9.78
N ARG A 54 2.51 -16.06 -9.04
CA ARG A 54 1.81 -16.18 -7.75
C ARG A 54 2.22 -15.03 -6.79
N GLY A 55 1.26 -14.28 -6.31
CA GLY A 55 1.49 -13.11 -5.45
C GLY A 55 1.53 -11.77 -6.20
N GLY A 56 1.40 -11.78 -7.51
CA GLY A 56 1.35 -10.57 -8.32
C GLY A 56 0.16 -9.66 -7.98
N GLU A 57 -0.96 -10.23 -7.52
CA GLU A 57 -2.13 -9.50 -7.05
C GLU A 57 -1.77 -8.56 -5.89
N SER A 58 -1.05 -9.10 -4.89
CA SER A 58 -0.58 -8.29 -3.75
C SER A 58 0.39 -7.20 -4.19
N THR A 59 1.29 -7.51 -5.12
CA THR A 59 2.25 -6.55 -5.68
C THR A 59 1.53 -5.41 -6.41
N ILE A 60 0.59 -5.71 -7.28
CA ILE A 60 -0.19 -4.68 -8.01
C ILE A 60 -1.05 -3.86 -7.04
N ALA A 61 -1.66 -4.48 -6.05
CA ALA A 61 -2.44 -3.79 -5.03
C ALA A 61 -1.56 -2.81 -4.22
N ILE A 62 -0.36 -3.21 -3.84
CA ILE A 62 0.63 -2.34 -3.18
C ILE A 62 0.94 -1.13 -4.08
N LEU A 63 1.32 -1.36 -5.34
CA LEU A 63 1.68 -0.28 -6.27
C LEU A 63 0.53 0.71 -6.45
N LEU A 64 -0.68 0.22 -6.73
CA LEU A 64 -1.85 1.07 -6.91
C LEU A 64 -2.17 1.88 -5.65
N THR A 65 -2.01 1.28 -4.46
CA THR A 65 -2.29 2.01 -3.21
C THR A 65 -1.17 3.01 -2.89
N VAL A 66 0.08 2.70 -3.19
CA VAL A 66 1.20 3.66 -3.12
C VAL A 66 0.89 4.88 -4.03
N PHE A 67 0.38 4.65 -5.25
CA PHE A 67 -0.03 5.75 -6.14
C PHE A 67 -1.22 6.52 -5.56
N ALA A 68 -2.22 5.82 -5.00
CA ALA A 68 -3.38 6.46 -4.39
C ALA A 68 -2.99 7.34 -3.19
N VAL A 69 -2.14 6.86 -2.29
CA VAL A 69 -1.62 7.68 -1.17
C VAL A 69 -0.75 8.82 -1.69
N GLY A 70 0.08 8.55 -2.71
CA GLY A 70 0.89 9.60 -3.36
C GLY A 70 0.05 10.75 -3.91
N THR A 71 -1.16 10.50 -4.45
CA THR A 71 -2.06 11.57 -4.91
C THR A 71 -2.58 12.44 -3.78
N GLN A 72 -2.75 11.90 -2.55
CA GLN A 72 -3.20 12.70 -1.40
C GLN A 72 -2.20 13.80 -1.01
N TYR A 73 -0.92 13.60 -1.32
CA TYR A 73 0.17 14.54 -0.98
C TYR A 73 0.76 15.25 -2.20
N ALA A 74 0.32 14.93 -3.43
CA ALA A 74 0.90 15.47 -4.67
C ALA A 74 0.79 16.99 -4.74
N HIS A 75 -0.29 17.57 -4.20
CA HIS A 75 -0.49 19.02 -4.13
C HIS A 75 0.61 19.76 -3.35
N LEU A 76 1.31 19.08 -2.42
CA LEU A 76 2.40 19.66 -1.64
C LEU A 76 3.70 19.83 -2.45
N GLU A 77 3.79 19.17 -3.60
CA GLU A 77 4.93 19.27 -4.53
C GLU A 77 4.69 20.28 -5.65
N SER A 78 3.49 20.87 -5.76
CA SER A 78 3.19 21.87 -6.77
C SER A 78 3.65 23.26 -6.33
N PRO A 79 4.48 23.97 -7.10
CA PRO A 79 5.00 25.30 -6.73
C PRO A 79 3.94 26.41 -6.77
N GLU A 80 2.80 26.19 -7.37
CA GLU A 80 1.68 27.14 -7.41
C GLU A 80 0.41 26.55 -6.78
N PRO A 81 -0.41 27.38 -6.06
CA PRO A 81 -1.71 26.94 -5.63
C PRO A 81 -2.54 26.60 -6.88
N VAL A 82 -2.93 25.34 -7.00
CA VAL A 82 -3.80 24.87 -8.08
C VAL A 82 -5.07 25.73 -8.04
N ARG A 83 -5.18 26.72 -8.93
CA ARG A 83 -6.44 27.40 -9.20
C ARG A 83 -7.40 26.32 -9.63
N HIS A 84 -8.52 26.22 -8.95
CA HIS A 84 -9.60 25.29 -9.18
C HIS A 84 -9.84 25.09 -10.68
N GLN A 85 -9.19 24.11 -11.28
CA GLN A 85 -9.49 23.64 -12.60
C GLN A 85 -10.56 22.58 -12.45
N GLU A 86 -11.56 22.69 -13.25
CA GLU A 86 -12.73 21.85 -13.53
C GLU A 86 -12.95 20.66 -12.56
N PRO A 87 -14.14 20.50 -11.93
CA PRO A 87 -14.39 19.49 -10.89
C PRO A 87 -14.25 18.04 -11.34
N ASP A 88 -13.93 17.80 -12.62
CA ASP A 88 -13.93 16.45 -13.22
C ASP A 88 -12.58 15.74 -13.13
N PHE A 89 -11.45 16.44 -12.90
CA PHE A 89 -10.11 15.87 -12.81
C PHE A 89 -9.42 16.18 -11.47
N SER A 90 -10.11 16.05 -10.35
CA SER A 90 -9.46 16.24 -9.06
C SER A 90 -8.49 15.09 -8.75
N GLU A 91 -7.31 15.41 -8.19
CA GLU A 91 -6.31 14.42 -7.73
C GLU A 91 -6.97 13.38 -6.82
N GLU A 92 -7.95 13.78 -6.03
CA GLU A 92 -8.75 12.94 -5.15
C GLU A 92 -9.53 11.85 -5.92
N LYS A 93 -10.16 12.17 -7.05
CA LYS A 93 -10.86 11.19 -7.90
C LYS A 93 -9.89 10.19 -8.54
N ILE A 94 -8.69 10.64 -8.93
CA ILE A 94 -7.65 9.79 -9.50
C ILE A 94 -7.16 8.81 -8.42
N GLY A 95 -6.82 9.30 -7.23
CA GLY A 95 -6.40 8.47 -6.10
C GLY A 95 -7.46 7.44 -5.69
N ALA A 96 -8.73 7.86 -5.63
CA ALA A 96 -9.85 6.96 -5.35
C ALA A 96 -10.02 5.87 -6.42
N THR A 97 -9.66 6.15 -7.68
CA THR A 97 -9.71 5.16 -8.75
C THR A 97 -8.61 4.11 -8.59
N PHE A 98 -7.38 4.52 -8.28
CA PHE A 98 -6.29 3.58 -7.97
C PHE A 98 -6.65 2.70 -6.77
N TYR A 99 -7.10 3.31 -5.69
CA TYR A 99 -7.51 2.59 -4.49
C TYR A 99 -8.63 1.56 -4.75
N ARG A 100 -9.70 1.96 -5.44
CA ARG A 100 -10.80 1.03 -5.78
C ARG A 100 -10.34 -0.16 -6.62
N ASN A 101 -9.41 0.06 -7.56
CA ASN A 101 -8.86 -1.03 -8.37
C ASN A 101 -7.93 -1.94 -7.57
N ALA A 102 -7.21 -1.40 -6.59
CA ALA A 102 -6.40 -2.18 -5.66
C ALA A 102 -7.26 -3.07 -4.75
N VAL A 103 -8.30 -2.50 -4.13
CA VAL A 103 -9.20 -3.23 -3.21
C VAL A 103 -9.98 -4.35 -3.90
N ARG A 104 -10.23 -4.26 -5.20
CA ARG A 104 -10.86 -5.36 -5.95
C ARG A 104 -10.04 -6.65 -5.96
N LEU A 105 -8.74 -6.58 -5.66
CA LEU A 105 -7.85 -7.74 -5.55
C LEU A 105 -7.84 -8.33 -4.13
N LEU A 106 -8.64 -7.80 -3.20
CA LEU A 106 -8.64 -8.22 -1.81
C LEU A 106 -8.95 -9.72 -1.60
N PRO A 107 -9.90 -10.35 -2.32
CA PRO A 107 -10.16 -11.78 -2.17
C PRO A 107 -8.91 -12.63 -2.44
N GLU A 108 -8.21 -12.38 -3.52
CA GLU A 108 -6.98 -13.08 -3.92
C GLU A 108 -5.84 -12.80 -2.93
N ILE A 109 -5.74 -11.55 -2.45
CA ILE A 109 -4.75 -11.14 -1.44
C ILE A 109 -4.93 -11.93 -0.14
N ILE A 110 -6.17 -12.12 0.31
CA ILE A 110 -6.49 -12.90 1.51
C ILE A 110 -6.16 -14.39 1.30
N GLU A 111 -6.48 -14.93 0.13
CA GLU A 111 -6.21 -16.33 -0.21
C GLU A 111 -4.69 -16.63 -0.23
N ILE A 112 -3.89 -15.73 -0.80
CA ILE A 112 -2.42 -15.86 -0.85
C ILE A 112 -1.81 -15.76 0.54
N SER A 113 -2.28 -14.83 1.36
CA SER A 113 -1.85 -14.60 2.75
C SER A 113 -0.32 -14.53 2.93
N SER A 114 0.36 -13.73 2.11
CA SER A 114 1.82 -13.50 2.15
C SER A 114 2.19 -12.27 2.99
N LEU A 115 3.49 -11.96 3.07
CA LEU A 115 3.99 -10.69 3.62
C LEU A 115 3.41 -9.49 2.85
N GLU A 116 3.40 -9.58 1.52
CA GLU A 116 2.85 -8.55 0.64
C GLU A 116 1.33 -8.39 0.84
N SER A 117 0.62 -9.46 1.20
CA SER A 117 -0.80 -9.40 1.58
C SER A 117 -1.02 -8.55 2.82
N VAL A 118 -0.16 -8.69 3.84
CA VAL A 118 -0.18 -7.86 5.05
C VAL A 118 0.09 -6.39 4.70
N GLN A 119 1.13 -6.15 3.88
CA GLN A 119 1.51 -4.80 3.43
C GLN A 119 0.39 -4.13 2.63
N ALA A 120 -0.27 -4.85 1.71
CA ALA A 120 -1.39 -4.35 0.94
C ALA A 120 -2.56 -3.92 1.84
N CYS A 121 -2.96 -4.77 2.80
CA CYS A 121 -4.04 -4.44 3.74
C CYS A 121 -3.69 -3.23 4.64
N LEU A 122 -2.43 -3.10 5.08
CA LEU A 122 -1.97 -1.92 5.82
C LEU A 122 -2.09 -0.65 4.99
N LEU A 123 -1.67 -0.70 3.73
CA LEU A 123 -1.77 0.44 2.81
C LEU A 123 -3.22 0.80 2.51
N PHE A 124 -4.13 -0.20 2.38
CA PHE A 124 -5.57 0.07 2.25
C PHE A 124 -6.10 0.85 3.45
N GLY A 125 -5.71 0.43 4.65
CA GLY A 125 -6.06 1.15 5.87
C GLY A 125 -5.49 2.57 5.89
N LEU A 126 -4.21 2.72 5.57
CA LEU A 126 -3.53 4.02 5.55
C LEU A 126 -4.20 5.00 4.58
N TYR A 127 -4.62 4.55 3.40
CA TYR A 127 -5.36 5.38 2.45
C TYR A 127 -6.74 5.75 2.97
N ALA A 128 -7.47 4.78 3.55
CA ALA A 128 -8.87 4.97 3.95
C ALA A 128 -9.03 5.83 5.21
N LEU A 129 -8.08 5.78 6.16
CA LEU A 129 -8.19 6.51 7.44
C LEU A 129 -8.55 8.00 7.31
N PRO A 130 -7.89 8.79 6.43
CA PRO A 130 -8.22 10.21 6.29
C PRO A 130 -9.45 10.50 5.42
N VAL A 131 -9.90 9.56 4.58
CA VAL A 131 -10.95 9.82 3.57
C VAL A 131 -12.29 9.15 3.87
N ASP A 132 -12.32 8.19 4.79
CA ASP A 132 -13.50 7.36 5.06
C ASP A 132 -13.88 7.36 6.55
N ALA A 133 -14.95 8.06 6.88
CA ALA A 133 -15.50 8.10 8.23
C ALA A 133 -16.26 6.81 8.64
N SER A 134 -16.43 5.83 7.74
CA SER A 134 -17.17 4.58 8.01
C SER A 134 -16.43 3.57 8.89
N GLY A 135 -15.16 3.83 9.20
CA GLY A 135 -14.30 2.90 9.93
C GLY A 135 -13.67 1.80 9.06
N LEU A 136 -13.79 1.89 7.73
CA LEU A 136 -13.22 0.92 6.79
C LEU A 136 -11.70 0.80 6.91
N GLY A 137 -11.01 1.94 7.14
CA GLY A 137 -9.57 1.95 7.40
C GLY A 137 -9.18 1.06 8.58
N TYR A 138 -9.94 1.15 9.68
CA TYR A 138 -9.76 0.29 10.85
C TYR A 138 -9.96 -1.20 10.52
N ILE A 139 -10.96 -1.53 9.70
CA ILE A 139 -11.20 -2.92 9.27
C ILE A 139 -10.00 -3.49 8.52
N TYR A 140 -9.42 -2.74 7.58
CA TYR A 140 -8.24 -3.20 6.83
C TYR A 140 -6.99 -3.34 7.71
N ILE A 141 -6.79 -2.45 8.67
CA ILE A 141 -5.67 -2.56 9.61
C ILE A 141 -5.84 -3.81 10.47
N ASN A 142 -7.05 -4.09 10.98
CA ASN A 142 -7.32 -5.32 11.72
C ASN A 142 -7.14 -6.58 10.87
N LEU A 143 -7.55 -6.55 9.59
CA LEU A 143 -7.31 -7.64 8.67
C LEU A 143 -5.80 -7.89 8.50
N SER A 144 -5.00 -6.82 8.35
CA SER A 144 -3.54 -6.95 8.26
C SER A 144 -2.93 -7.62 9.49
N ILE A 145 -3.39 -7.28 10.70
CA ILE A 145 -2.98 -7.94 11.96
C ILE A 145 -3.30 -9.44 11.90
N ARG A 146 -4.49 -9.82 11.45
CA ARG A 146 -4.88 -11.24 11.36
C ARG A 146 -4.01 -12.00 10.37
N LEU A 147 -3.75 -11.44 9.19
CA LEU A 147 -2.84 -12.01 8.20
C LEU A 147 -1.40 -12.10 8.73
N ALA A 148 -0.92 -11.07 9.43
CA ALA A 148 0.41 -11.06 10.05
C ALA A 148 0.54 -12.15 11.13
N MET A 149 -0.49 -12.34 11.94
CA MET A 149 -0.53 -13.42 12.95
C MET A 149 -0.55 -14.80 12.30
N GLN A 150 -1.33 -15.00 11.23
CA GLN A 150 -1.38 -16.23 10.45
C GLN A 150 -0.01 -16.57 9.87
N ASN A 151 0.73 -15.54 9.40
CA ASN A 151 2.11 -15.67 8.92
C ASN A 151 3.15 -15.82 10.05
N GLY A 152 2.76 -15.83 11.32
CA GLY A 152 3.67 -15.96 12.46
C GLY A 152 4.57 -14.75 12.69
N MET A 153 4.24 -13.55 12.14
CA MET A 153 5.07 -12.34 12.23
C MET A 153 5.15 -11.78 13.65
N HIS A 154 4.17 -12.11 14.50
CA HIS A 154 4.14 -11.73 15.92
C HIS A 154 5.11 -12.53 16.80
N ARG A 155 5.75 -13.56 16.24
CA ARG A 155 6.68 -14.44 16.95
C ARG A 155 8.11 -14.13 16.57
N LYS A 156 9.01 -14.27 17.52
CA LYS A 156 10.45 -14.19 17.25
C LYS A 156 10.85 -15.29 16.27
N CYS A 157 11.48 -14.92 15.16
CA CYS A 157 12.07 -15.90 14.25
C CYS A 157 13.22 -16.61 14.95
N HIS A 158 13.13 -17.93 15.11
CA HIS A 158 14.21 -18.78 15.59
C HIS A 158 14.77 -19.59 14.44
N GLY A 159 16.10 -19.56 14.25
CA GLY A 159 16.78 -20.35 13.22
C GLY A 159 16.92 -19.62 11.87
N SER A 160 17.33 -20.36 10.84
CA SER A 160 17.67 -19.88 9.50
C SER A 160 16.50 -19.87 8.49
N ALA A 161 15.26 -19.82 8.98
CA ALA A 161 14.08 -19.89 8.11
C ALA A 161 13.94 -18.66 7.15
N PHE A 162 14.50 -17.51 7.55
CA PHE A 162 14.48 -16.28 6.76
C PHE A 162 15.89 -15.66 6.75
N SER A 163 16.22 -14.94 5.68
CA SER A 163 17.40 -14.08 5.69
C SER A 163 17.26 -12.98 6.77
N PRO A 164 18.37 -12.41 7.28
CA PRO A 164 18.30 -11.30 8.25
C PRO A 164 17.46 -10.13 7.76
N GLU A 165 17.59 -9.78 6.47
CA GLU A 165 16.82 -8.70 5.84
C GLU A 165 15.32 -9.01 5.80
N MET A 166 14.95 -10.24 5.45
CA MET A 166 13.55 -10.67 5.44
C MET A 166 12.97 -10.68 6.86
N ALA A 167 13.74 -11.14 7.86
CA ALA A 167 13.31 -11.13 9.26
C ALA A 167 13.08 -9.69 9.74
N GLU A 168 13.96 -8.76 9.38
CA GLU A 168 13.82 -7.34 9.72
C GLU A 168 12.61 -6.72 9.02
N THR A 169 12.39 -6.98 7.73
CA THR A 169 11.21 -6.50 7.00
C THR A 169 9.92 -6.98 7.66
N ARG A 170 9.84 -8.26 8.03
CA ARG A 170 8.69 -8.84 8.75
C ARG A 170 8.46 -8.15 10.10
N ASN A 171 9.52 -7.88 10.85
CA ASN A 171 9.44 -7.16 12.11
C ASN A 171 8.90 -5.74 11.94
N ARG A 172 9.44 -4.97 10.98
CA ARG A 172 8.97 -3.61 10.68
C ARG A 172 7.51 -3.56 10.30
N VAL A 173 7.07 -4.47 9.41
CA VAL A 173 5.67 -4.57 9.00
C VAL A 173 4.77 -4.94 10.17
N TRP A 174 5.18 -5.90 11.02
CA TRP A 174 4.44 -6.26 12.22
C TRP A 174 4.25 -5.07 13.18
N TRP A 175 5.33 -4.34 13.48
CA TRP A 175 5.25 -3.20 14.38
C TRP A 175 4.48 -2.04 13.78
N SER A 176 4.54 -1.82 12.47
CA SER A 176 3.69 -0.84 11.78
C SER A 176 2.21 -1.21 11.91
N ALA A 177 1.86 -2.48 11.68
CA ALA A 177 0.51 -2.98 11.84
C ALA A 177 -0.01 -2.80 13.28
N TYR A 178 0.79 -3.21 14.26
CA TYR A 178 0.44 -3.11 15.68
C TYR A 178 0.23 -1.64 16.11
N THR A 179 1.14 -0.75 15.70
CA THR A 179 1.07 0.68 16.05
C THR A 179 -0.16 1.34 15.43
N LEU A 180 -0.42 1.08 14.12
CA LEU A 180 -1.57 1.62 13.43
C LEU A 180 -2.90 1.10 14.01
N GLU A 181 -2.97 -0.16 14.39
CA GLU A 181 -4.16 -0.74 15.02
C GLU A 181 -4.45 -0.05 16.36
N ARG A 182 -3.43 0.14 17.20
CA ARG A 182 -3.58 0.82 18.49
C ARG A 182 -3.99 2.28 18.34
N TRP A 183 -3.44 2.96 17.34
CA TRP A 183 -3.76 4.36 17.08
C TRP A 183 -5.17 4.53 16.46
N ALA A 184 -5.57 3.62 15.58
CA ALA A 184 -6.86 3.68 14.90
C ALA A 184 -8.00 3.05 15.72
N SER A 185 -7.70 2.31 16.78
CA SER A 185 -8.72 1.73 17.66
C SER A 185 -9.51 2.84 18.34
N PRO A 186 -10.87 2.79 18.30
CA PRO A 186 -11.69 3.74 19.05
C PRO A 186 -11.28 3.69 20.52
N GLN A 187 -10.88 4.82 21.09
CA GLN A 187 -10.73 4.94 22.52
C GLN A 187 -12.13 4.94 23.10
N VAL A 188 -12.52 3.83 23.73
CA VAL A 188 -13.76 3.76 24.52
C VAL A 188 -13.46 4.50 25.82
N GLU A 189 -13.97 5.73 25.94
CA GLU A 189 -14.10 6.43 27.21
C GLU A 189 -15.18 5.80 28.08
#